data_64d2f96881f1d62857dbc6b44fa317d1
#
_entry.id   64d2f96881f1d62857dbc6b44fa317d1
#
_cell.length_a   1.000
_cell.length_b   1.000
_cell.length_c   1.000
_cell.angle_alpha   90.00
_cell.angle_beta   90.00
_cell.angle_gamma   90.00
#
_symmetry.space_group_name_H-M   'P 1'
#
loop_
_entity.id
_entity.type
_entity.pdbx_description
1 polymer ?
#
loop_
_entity_poly.entity_id
_entity_poly.type
_entity_poly.pdbx_seq_one_letter_code
_entity_poly.pdbx_strand_id
1 'polypeptide(L)'
;MRYSCTVFLVIAAAGAADFIPMTPVGAECIPVSLEVTGDRDLAGTAREQIGDDIDFSGLLVTSDDGYAEARIDVSRTPDGYSMRTRVSSGGEPLMTRSYTGENIYSLCHAFSDDLVYDLTGEQGIASTWIAYVTRTSEGYSLSVKSQDPRPARSVMFDTDVITTPAWSPDGDRIVFTSYRSGNADLWSYSFSESSAVKILSVPGLNSSPAWSPDGASLAVTLSRDGNSDIYLLDPETFSTTRLTLRESIETSPGFSPTGTQIVYTSDRIGYPQLYVMDSAGGTSMRMTSSHGYCDSPSWSPDGDRIAYTAQTGGDFHIFVMDADGGNVRQLTFDGTLNEDPVWGPTGRHIAFSSDMDGGRGVYMIELNGLTVRRLSGGGESYCPTWSPLGFR
;
A
#
# COMPACT_ATOMS: atom_id res chain seq x y z
N MET A 1 31.58 -11.17 -13.94
CA MET A 1 31.64 -11.82 -12.61
C MET A 1 30.21 -11.80 -12.08
N ARG A 2 29.63 -12.95 -11.77
CA ARG A 2 28.26 -13.02 -11.23
C ARG A 2 28.35 -12.72 -9.74
N TYR A 3 27.79 -11.61 -9.29
CA TYR A 3 27.64 -11.31 -7.87
C TYR A 3 26.41 -12.04 -7.35
N SER A 4 26.63 -13.12 -6.61
CA SER A 4 25.60 -13.81 -5.83
C SER A 4 25.47 -13.09 -4.50
N CYS A 5 24.36 -12.43 -4.26
CA CYS A 5 24.04 -11.86 -2.96
C CYS A 5 23.67 -13.03 -2.01
N THR A 6 24.67 -13.58 -1.32
CA THR A 6 24.46 -14.65 -0.34
C THR A 6 24.20 -14.00 1.01
N VAL A 7 22.92 -13.85 1.36
CA VAL A 7 22.52 -13.45 2.70
C VAL A 7 22.62 -14.64 3.64
N PHE A 8 23.47 -14.55 4.66
CA PHE A 8 23.56 -15.54 5.71
C PHE A 8 22.36 -15.43 6.65
N LEU A 9 21.54 -16.46 6.64
CA LEU A 9 20.40 -16.62 7.55
C LEU A 9 20.95 -17.08 8.93
N VAL A 10 20.74 -16.30 9.98
CA VAL A 10 20.90 -16.75 11.36
C VAL A 10 19.60 -17.45 11.76
N ILE A 11 19.63 -18.78 11.79
CA ILE A 11 18.50 -19.60 12.25
C ILE A 11 18.53 -19.67 13.77
N ALA A 12 17.56 -19.04 14.43
CA ALA A 12 17.17 -19.39 15.78
C ALA A 12 16.16 -20.53 15.68
N ALA A 13 16.49 -21.69 16.25
CA ALA A 13 15.69 -22.89 16.19
C ALA A 13 14.43 -22.78 17.05
N ALA A 14 13.26 -22.77 16.41
CA ALA A 14 11.99 -23.16 17.03
C ALA A 14 11.11 -23.85 16.01
N GLY A 15 10.80 -25.13 16.26
CA GLY A 15 9.67 -25.94 15.78
C GLY A 15 9.37 -25.97 14.27
N ALA A 16 9.62 -27.13 13.65
CA ALA A 16 9.39 -27.41 12.24
C ALA A 16 7.95 -27.10 11.76
N ALA A 17 7.80 -25.99 11.04
CA ALA A 17 6.86 -25.87 9.94
C ALA A 17 7.72 -25.90 8.67
N ASP A 18 7.30 -26.65 7.65
CA ASP A 18 8.04 -26.84 6.42
C ASP A 18 8.36 -25.49 5.76
N PHE A 19 9.59 -25.02 5.97
CA PHE A 19 10.13 -23.84 5.29
C PHE A 19 10.46 -24.28 3.86
N ILE A 20 9.57 -23.97 2.93
CA ILE A 20 9.89 -24.02 1.51
C ILE A 20 10.78 -22.81 1.24
N PRO A 21 12.11 -23.01 1.00
CA PRO A 21 12.98 -21.91 0.67
C PRO A 21 12.47 -21.29 -0.63
N MET A 22 12.01 -20.05 -0.57
CA MET A 22 11.75 -19.28 -1.79
C MET A 22 13.05 -19.18 -2.56
N THR A 23 13.05 -19.71 -3.76
CA THR A 23 13.92 -19.19 -4.79
C THR A 23 13.58 -17.70 -4.89
N PRO A 24 14.55 -16.76 -4.76
CA PRO A 24 14.26 -15.37 -5.06
C PRO A 24 13.54 -15.36 -6.40
N VAL A 25 12.42 -14.65 -6.49
CA VAL A 25 11.84 -14.34 -7.80
C VAL A 25 12.98 -13.63 -8.52
N GLY A 26 13.66 -14.32 -9.44
CA GLY A 26 15.04 -14.08 -9.85
C GLY A 26 15.19 -12.83 -10.70
N ALA A 27 15.15 -11.68 -10.06
CA ALA A 27 15.76 -10.48 -10.57
C ALA A 27 17.02 -10.23 -9.72
N GLU A 28 18.20 -10.47 -10.29
CA GLU A 28 19.42 -9.85 -9.77
C GLU A 28 19.16 -8.35 -9.82
N CYS A 29 19.17 -7.65 -8.65
CA CYS A 29 19.05 -6.19 -8.62
C CYS A 29 20.13 -5.59 -9.52
N ILE A 30 19.75 -4.61 -10.33
CA ILE A 30 20.71 -3.91 -11.21
C ILE A 30 21.50 -2.94 -10.33
N PRO A 31 22.84 -3.06 -10.22
CA PRO A 31 23.64 -2.16 -9.44
C PRO A 31 23.80 -0.80 -10.15
N VAL A 32 23.57 0.30 -9.41
CA VAL A 32 23.65 1.67 -9.88
C VAL A 32 24.63 2.46 -9.02
N SER A 33 25.61 3.13 -9.66
CA SER A 33 26.48 4.09 -8.99
C SER A 33 25.92 5.49 -9.09
N LEU A 34 26.00 6.27 -7.99
CA LEU A 34 25.46 7.62 -7.88
C LEU A 34 26.61 8.64 -7.71
N GLU A 35 26.77 9.56 -8.66
CA GLU A 35 27.61 10.74 -8.53
C GLU A 35 26.70 11.98 -8.47
N VAL A 36 26.55 12.58 -7.28
CA VAL A 36 25.69 13.76 -7.08
C VAL A 36 26.55 14.97 -6.79
N THR A 37 26.36 16.04 -7.58
CA THR A 37 27.11 17.28 -7.55
C THR A 37 26.19 18.50 -7.40
N GLY A 38 26.76 19.70 -7.19
CA GLY A 38 26.01 20.93 -7.05
C GLY A 38 26.13 21.56 -5.67
N ASP A 39 25.09 22.23 -5.18
CA ASP A 39 25.03 22.78 -3.83
C ASP A 39 25.25 21.66 -2.81
N ARG A 40 26.23 21.83 -1.90
CA ARG A 40 26.76 20.76 -1.04
C ARG A 40 25.67 20.09 -0.19
N ASP A 41 24.76 20.89 0.39
CA ASP A 41 23.71 20.38 1.27
C ASP A 41 22.62 19.66 0.45
N LEU A 42 22.29 20.22 -0.72
CA LEU A 42 21.32 19.60 -1.63
C LEU A 42 21.85 18.31 -2.25
N ALA A 43 23.14 18.28 -2.61
CA ALA A 43 23.76 17.09 -3.17
C ALA A 43 23.74 15.92 -2.15
N GLY A 44 24.01 16.22 -0.87
CA GLY A 44 23.89 15.25 0.21
C GLY A 44 22.45 14.70 0.34
N THR A 45 21.48 15.59 0.45
CA THR A 45 20.04 15.22 0.54
C THR A 45 19.59 14.42 -0.68
N ALA A 46 19.96 14.85 -1.89
CA ALA A 46 19.56 14.15 -3.11
C ALA A 46 20.20 12.76 -3.21
N ARG A 47 21.49 12.63 -2.84
CA ARG A 47 22.18 11.34 -2.85
C ARG A 47 21.54 10.33 -1.89
N GLU A 48 21.24 10.75 -0.66
CA GLU A 48 20.59 9.91 0.34
C GLU A 48 19.21 9.49 -0.13
N GLN A 49 18.36 10.44 -0.55
CA GLN A 49 17.00 10.12 -0.97
C GLN A 49 16.92 9.23 -2.21
N ILE A 50 17.73 9.52 -3.25
CA ILE A 50 17.77 8.70 -4.46
C ILE A 50 18.32 7.31 -4.13
N GLY A 51 19.30 7.20 -3.25
CA GLY A 51 19.81 5.92 -2.77
C GLY A 51 18.72 5.11 -2.08
N ASP A 52 17.99 5.70 -1.15
CA ASP A 52 16.87 5.06 -0.45
C ASP A 52 15.76 4.61 -1.41
N ASP A 53 15.39 5.46 -2.39
CA ASP A 53 14.36 5.14 -3.39
C ASP A 53 14.78 3.97 -4.29
N ILE A 54 16.06 3.94 -4.71
CA ILE A 54 16.64 2.88 -5.55
C ILE A 54 16.62 1.55 -4.79
N ASP A 55 17.20 1.51 -3.61
CA ASP A 55 17.29 0.30 -2.80
C ASP A 55 15.88 -0.19 -2.41
N PHE A 56 14.97 0.76 -2.19
CA PHE A 56 13.57 0.47 -1.86
C PHE A 56 12.75 -0.03 -3.05
N SER A 57 13.17 0.21 -4.30
CA SER A 57 12.48 -0.31 -5.49
C SER A 57 12.42 -1.84 -5.52
N GLY A 58 13.37 -2.52 -4.86
CA GLY A 58 13.58 -3.96 -4.93
C GLY A 58 14.04 -4.46 -6.31
N LEU A 59 14.39 -3.53 -7.20
CA LEU A 59 14.83 -3.81 -8.59
C LEU A 59 16.24 -3.32 -8.85
N LEU A 60 16.62 -2.25 -8.20
CA LEU A 60 17.93 -1.62 -8.29
C LEU A 60 18.62 -1.72 -6.92
N VAL A 61 19.93 -1.54 -6.90
CA VAL A 61 20.72 -1.44 -5.67
C VAL A 61 21.85 -0.44 -5.86
N THR A 62 22.09 0.38 -4.85
CA THR A 62 23.23 1.31 -4.87
C THR A 62 24.56 0.56 -4.76
N SER A 63 25.55 0.92 -5.61
CA SER A 63 26.85 0.27 -5.65
C SER A 63 27.94 1.24 -6.14
N ASP A 64 29.15 1.12 -5.61
CA ASP A 64 30.29 1.91 -6.12
C ASP A 64 30.72 1.48 -7.52
N ASP A 65 30.55 0.21 -7.87
CA ASP A 65 30.85 -0.39 -9.20
C ASP A 65 29.52 -0.78 -9.89
N GLY A 66 28.70 0.21 -10.27
CA GLY A 66 27.38 -0.02 -10.85
C GLY A 66 27.44 -0.47 -12.33
N TYR A 67 26.45 -1.28 -12.75
CA TYR A 67 26.15 -1.53 -14.17
C TYR A 67 25.74 -0.24 -14.88
N ALA A 68 24.98 0.61 -14.19
CA ALA A 68 24.62 1.95 -14.63
C ALA A 68 25.27 3.02 -13.74
N GLU A 69 25.76 4.09 -14.36
CA GLU A 69 26.32 5.24 -13.70
C GLU A 69 25.35 6.42 -13.84
N ALA A 70 24.81 6.91 -12.71
CA ALA A 70 23.94 8.06 -12.69
C ALA A 70 24.68 9.29 -12.15
N ARG A 71 24.83 10.31 -13.02
CA ARG A 71 25.41 11.62 -12.68
C ARG A 71 24.29 12.63 -12.54
N ILE A 72 24.21 13.27 -11.39
CA ILE A 72 23.12 14.15 -10.99
C ILE A 72 23.73 15.48 -10.54
N ASP A 73 23.28 16.58 -11.12
CA ASP A 73 23.64 17.93 -10.73
C ASP A 73 22.41 18.67 -10.18
N VAL A 74 22.48 19.09 -8.92
CA VAL A 74 21.37 19.74 -8.22
C VAL A 74 21.70 21.20 -7.90
N SER A 75 20.73 22.08 -8.08
CA SER A 75 20.89 23.53 -7.81
C SER A 75 19.61 24.18 -7.32
N ARG A 76 19.75 25.26 -6.58
CA ARG A 76 18.63 26.15 -6.23
C ARG A 76 18.30 27.07 -7.41
N THR A 77 17.01 27.32 -7.58
CA THR A 77 16.49 28.30 -8.53
C THR A 77 15.66 29.34 -7.79
N PRO A 78 15.31 30.48 -8.40
CA PRO A 78 14.40 31.43 -7.75
C PRO A 78 13.04 30.84 -7.35
N ASP A 79 12.56 29.85 -8.10
CA ASP A 79 11.25 29.22 -7.93
C ASP A 79 11.35 27.80 -7.31
N GLY A 80 12.47 27.46 -6.67
CA GLY A 80 12.64 26.14 -6.03
C GLY A 80 13.96 25.47 -6.37
N TYR A 81 13.91 24.32 -7.06
CA TYR A 81 15.07 23.46 -7.33
C TYR A 81 15.11 23.03 -8.79
N SER A 82 16.31 22.76 -9.28
CA SER A 82 16.57 22.11 -10.57
C SER A 82 17.51 20.94 -10.38
N MET A 83 17.23 19.84 -11.05
CA MET A 83 18.05 18.64 -11.07
C MET A 83 18.26 18.20 -12.51
N ARG A 84 19.51 18.06 -12.94
CA ARG A 84 19.91 17.53 -14.25
C ARG A 84 20.53 16.16 -14.06
N THR A 85 20.09 15.20 -14.84
CA THR A 85 20.54 13.82 -14.70
C THR A 85 21.07 13.29 -16.03
N ARG A 86 22.11 12.48 -15.93
CA ARG A 86 22.64 11.68 -17.04
C ARG A 86 22.94 10.28 -16.52
N VAL A 87 22.37 9.29 -17.15
CA VAL A 87 22.64 7.87 -16.85
C VAL A 87 23.33 7.25 -18.04
N SER A 88 24.38 6.47 -17.79
CA SER A 88 25.14 5.73 -18.80
C SER A 88 25.42 4.30 -18.31
N SER A 89 25.64 3.39 -19.24
CA SER A 89 26.14 2.03 -18.97
C SER A 89 27.24 1.68 -19.95
N GLY A 90 28.41 1.26 -19.42
CA GLY A 90 29.59 0.98 -20.26
C GLY A 90 30.08 2.18 -21.07
N GLY A 91 29.77 3.42 -20.63
CA GLY A 91 30.08 4.66 -21.33
C GLY A 91 29.04 5.10 -22.38
N GLU A 92 28.04 4.27 -22.68
CA GLU A 92 26.95 4.63 -23.60
C GLU A 92 25.83 5.34 -22.82
N PRO A 93 25.28 6.47 -23.33
CA PRO A 93 24.21 7.20 -22.68
C PRO A 93 22.89 6.41 -22.78
N LEU A 94 22.25 6.19 -21.62
CA LEU A 94 20.92 5.57 -21.51
C LEU A 94 19.83 6.64 -21.37
N MET A 95 20.06 7.64 -20.49
CA MET A 95 19.06 8.65 -20.16
C MET A 95 19.72 10.01 -19.94
N THR A 96 19.07 11.09 -20.36
CA THR A 96 19.39 12.48 -19.95
C THR A 96 18.07 13.21 -19.75
N ARG A 97 17.83 13.67 -18.52
CA ARG A 97 16.60 14.39 -18.15
C ARG A 97 16.89 15.59 -17.25
N SER A 98 15.92 16.49 -17.17
CA SER A 98 15.96 17.63 -16.26
C SER A 98 14.63 17.74 -15.54
N TYR A 99 14.69 17.96 -14.24
CA TYR A 99 13.56 18.10 -13.35
C TYR A 99 13.60 19.48 -12.69
N THR A 100 12.44 20.10 -12.51
CA THR A 100 12.30 21.37 -11.79
C THR A 100 11.08 21.31 -10.89
N GLY A 101 11.11 21.97 -9.73
CA GLY A 101 9.99 21.98 -8.81
C GLY A 101 10.34 22.67 -7.49
N GLU A 102 9.33 22.85 -6.66
CA GLU A 102 9.44 23.52 -5.37
C GLU A 102 10.08 22.64 -4.26
N ASN A 103 10.17 21.32 -4.49
CA ASN A 103 10.59 20.35 -3.49
C ASN A 103 11.64 19.38 -4.05
N ILE A 104 12.82 19.37 -3.45
CA ILE A 104 13.93 18.51 -3.87
C ILE A 104 13.59 17.01 -3.77
N TYR A 105 12.84 16.57 -2.77
CA TYR A 105 12.45 15.18 -2.61
C TYR A 105 11.54 14.71 -3.77
N SER A 106 10.59 15.56 -4.22
CA SER A 106 9.77 15.23 -5.37
C SER A 106 10.57 15.06 -6.66
N LEU A 107 11.66 15.84 -6.83
CA LEU A 107 12.57 15.66 -7.96
C LEU A 107 13.35 14.35 -7.85
N CYS A 108 13.83 14.01 -6.65
CA CYS A 108 14.52 12.74 -6.39
C CYS A 108 13.60 11.55 -6.71
N HIS A 109 12.37 11.54 -6.18
CA HIS A 109 11.39 10.49 -6.45
C HIS A 109 11.07 10.35 -7.94
N ALA A 110 10.83 11.48 -8.64
CA ALA A 110 10.57 11.44 -10.07
C ALA A 110 11.73 10.86 -10.88
N PHE A 111 12.97 11.22 -10.51
CA PHE A 111 14.16 10.65 -11.13
C PHE A 111 14.30 9.16 -10.81
N SER A 112 14.09 8.75 -9.56
CA SER A 112 14.20 7.36 -9.13
C SER A 112 13.17 6.47 -9.85
N ASP A 113 11.93 6.94 -9.99
CA ASP A 113 10.88 6.23 -10.74
C ASP A 113 11.23 6.10 -12.23
N ASP A 114 11.70 7.18 -12.84
CA ASP A 114 12.19 7.19 -14.22
C ASP A 114 13.39 6.25 -14.43
N LEU A 115 14.32 6.23 -13.47
CA LEU A 115 15.50 5.37 -13.51
C LEU A 115 15.11 3.89 -13.42
N VAL A 116 14.19 3.54 -12.51
CA VAL A 116 13.64 2.20 -12.40
C VAL A 116 13.02 1.78 -13.73
N TYR A 117 12.17 2.63 -14.30
CA TYR A 117 11.50 2.35 -15.56
C TYR A 117 12.46 2.17 -16.74
N ASP A 118 13.44 3.08 -16.89
CA ASP A 118 14.38 3.05 -18.01
C ASP A 118 15.34 1.84 -17.95
N LEU A 119 15.68 1.37 -16.75
CA LEU A 119 16.59 0.23 -16.57
C LEU A 119 15.88 -1.14 -16.58
N THR A 120 14.61 -1.18 -16.18
CA THR A 120 13.91 -2.46 -15.93
C THR A 120 12.64 -2.64 -16.75
N GLY A 121 12.05 -1.57 -17.27
CA GLY A 121 10.71 -1.56 -17.88
C GLY A 121 9.55 -1.55 -16.87
N GLU A 122 9.86 -1.63 -15.57
CA GLU A 122 8.87 -1.66 -14.48
C GLU A 122 8.63 -0.25 -13.92
N GLN A 123 7.43 0.01 -13.41
CA GLN A 123 7.13 1.30 -12.78
C GLN A 123 7.82 1.44 -11.43
N GLY A 124 8.36 2.63 -11.12
CA GLY A 124 8.82 2.98 -9.79
C GLY A 124 7.67 3.35 -8.85
N ILE A 125 7.94 3.38 -7.55
CA ILE A 125 6.96 3.70 -6.49
C ILE A 125 7.41 4.85 -5.57
N ALA A 126 8.56 5.45 -5.83
CA ALA A 126 9.12 6.51 -4.98
C ALA A 126 8.18 7.72 -4.88
N SER A 127 7.50 8.08 -5.98
CA SER A 127 6.52 9.19 -6.02
C SER A 127 5.16 8.85 -5.41
N THR A 128 4.93 7.63 -4.90
CA THR A 128 3.64 7.25 -4.32
C THR A 128 3.51 7.66 -2.87
N TRP A 129 2.26 7.70 -2.39
CA TRP A 129 1.91 8.09 -1.04
C TRP A 129 1.13 6.99 -0.34
N ILE A 130 1.28 6.92 0.98
CA ILE A 130 0.48 6.04 1.82
C ILE A 130 -0.35 6.91 2.75
N ALA A 131 -1.67 6.72 2.74
CA ALA A 131 -2.55 7.31 3.73
C ALA A 131 -2.83 6.29 4.84
N TYR A 132 -2.98 6.77 6.05
CA TYR A 132 -3.31 5.95 7.23
C TYR A 132 -3.94 6.79 8.32
N VAL A 133 -4.56 6.13 9.28
CA VAL A 133 -5.12 6.78 10.45
C VAL A 133 -4.12 6.74 11.60
N THR A 134 -3.94 7.87 12.28
CA THR A 134 -3.16 7.96 13.52
C THR A 134 -4.09 8.35 14.66
N ARG A 135 -4.10 7.56 15.73
CA ARG A 135 -4.75 7.90 17.01
C ARG A 135 -3.79 8.65 17.91
N THR A 136 -4.25 9.76 18.46
CA THR A 136 -3.53 10.58 19.44
C THR A 136 -4.36 10.72 20.73
N SER A 137 -3.82 11.40 21.75
CA SER A 137 -4.58 11.74 22.95
C SER A 137 -5.76 12.68 22.71
N GLU A 138 -5.76 13.41 21.58
CA GLU A 138 -6.76 14.43 21.25
C GLU A 138 -7.82 13.92 20.27
N GLY A 139 -7.55 12.81 19.56
CA GLY A 139 -8.46 12.25 18.57
C GLY A 139 -7.73 11.48 17.49
N TYR A 140 -8.26 11.53 16.26
CA TYR A 140 -7.82 10.75 15.11
C TYR A 140 -7.41 11.68 13.98
N SER A 141 -6.34 11.34 13.30
CA SER A 141 -5.85 12.05 12.12
C SER A 141 -5.80 11.13 10.92
N LEU A 142 -6.43 11.51 9.81
CA LEU A 142 -6.13 10.96 8.51
C LEU A 142 -4.84 11.63 8.01
N SER A 143 -3.79 10.85 7.85
CA SER A 143 -2.46 11.32 7.50
C SER A 143 -1.98 10.74 6.20
N VAL A 144 -1.18 11.49 5.44
CA VAL A 144 -0.51 11.02 4.22
C VAL A 144 1.00 11.13 4.36
N LYS A 145 1.72 10.16 3.84
CA LYS A 145 3.17 10.03 3.92
C LYS A 145 3.75 9.61 2.58
N SER A 146 4.72 10.36 2.09
CA SER A 146 5.59 9.98 0.98
C SER A 146 6.78 9.14 1.46
N GLN A 147 7.59 8.65 0.56
CA GLN A 147 8.77 7.82 0.85
C GLN A 147 9.97 8.62 1.41
N ASP A 148 9.85 9.94 1.56
CA ASP A 148 10.92 10.83 2.07
C ASP A 148 10.94 10.89 3.62
N PRO A 149 12.01 11.44 4.24
CA PRO A 149 12.16 11.48 5.70
C PRO A 149 11.26 12.50 6.40
N ARG A 150 10.54 13.36 5.65
CA ARG A 150 9.65 14.35 6.25
C ARG A 150 8.51 13.67 7.03
N PRO A 151 8.00 14.28 8.08
CA PRO A 151 6.87 13.72 8.84
C PRO A 151 5.62 13.59 7.96
N ALA A 152 4.75 12.65 8.31
CA ALA A 152 3.45 12.55 7.68
C ALA A 152 2.66 13.85 7.83
N ARG A 153 1.92 14.21 6.78
CA ARG A 153 1.03 15.37 6.77
C ARG A 153 -0.37 14.94 7.18
N SER A 154 -0.91 15.52 8.25
CA SER A 154 -2.34 15.39 8.57
C SER A 154 -3.15 16.13 7.51
N VAL A 155 -4.05 15.44 6.82
CA VAL A 155 -4.98 16.04 5.86
C VAL A 155 -6.33 16.32 6.50
N MET A 156 -6.67 15.57 7.55
CA MET A 156 -7.88 15.78 8.33
C MET A 156 -7.67 15.33 9.78
N PHE A 157 -8.25 16.05 10.73
CA PHE A 157 -8.30 15.68 12.15
C PHE A 157 -9.76 15.61 12.62
N ASP A 158 -10.04 14.65 13.49
CA ASP A 158 -11.35 14.49 14.14
C ASP A 158 -11.18 14.04 15.59
N THR A 159 -12.09 14.45 16.46
CA THR A 159 -12.16 13.93 17.84
C THR A 159 -12.76 12.53 17.89
N ASP A 160 -13.57 12.18 16.90
CA ASP A 160 -14.23 10.89 16.78
C ASP A 160 -13.43 9.94 15.85
N VAL A 161 -13.72 8.65 15.97
CA VAL A 161 -13.02 7.59 15.25
C VAL A 161 -13.07 7.80 13.75
N ILE A 162 -11.90 7.74 13.12
CA ILE A 162 -11.71 7.57 11.68
C ILE A 162 -11.13 6.17 11.44
N THR A 163 -11.58 5.48 10.39
CA THR A 163 -11.05 4.16 10.03
C THR A 163 -11.26 3.84 8.54
N THR A 164 -10.65 2.75 8.08
CA THR A 164 -10.82 2.17 6.73
C THR A 164 -10.74 3.19 5.59
N PRO A 165 -9.66 3.98 5.46
CA PRO A 165 -9.48 4.86 4.33
C PRO A 165 -9.24 4.06 3.05
N ALA A 166 -9.75 4.56 1.92
CA ALA A 166 -9.56 3.99 0.60
C ALA A 166 -9.26 5.09 -0.42
N TRP A 167 -8.12 5.02 -1.07
CA TRP A 167 -7.69 5.98 -2.08
C TRP A 167 -8.42 5.76 -3.39
N SER A 168 -8.90 6.86 -4.01
CA SER A 168 -9.53 6.79 -5.33
C SER A 168 -8.51 6.50 -6.44
N PRO A 169 -8.89 5.83 -7.53
CA PRO A 169 -7.98 5.49 -8.63
C PRO A 169 -7.37 6.69 -9.36
N ASP A 170 -8.02 7.86 -9.31
CA ASP A 170 -7.53 9.13 -9.86
C ASP A 170 -6.57 9.86 -8.91
N GLY A 171 -6.45 9.40 -7.66
CA GLY A 171 -5.60 9.99 -6.63
C GLY A 171 -6.18 11.24 -5.96
N ASP A 172 -7.27 11.84 -6.42
CA ASP A 172 -7.80 13.09 -5.84
C ASP A 172 -8.52 12.89 -4.52
N ARG A 173 -9.04 11.68 -4.23
CA ARG A 173 -9.92 11.47 -3.08
C ARG A 173 -9.45 10.33 -2.17
N ILE A 174 -9.79 10.47 -0.89
CA ILE A 174 -9.78 9.36 0.07
C ILE A 174 -11.19 9.26 0.66
N VAL A 175 -11.83 8.11 0.47
CA VAL A 175 -13.09 7.77 1.16
C VAL A 175 -12.75 7.00 2.43
N PHE A 176 -13.43 7.30 3.53
CA PHE A 176 -13.15 6.72 4.84
C PHE A 176 -14.42 6.64 5.69
N THR A 177 -14.38 5.81 6.72
CA THR A 177 -15.42 5.75 7.74
C THR A 177 -15.12 6.76 8.85
N SER A 178 -16.12 7.56 9.27
CA SER A 178 -16.01 8.47 10.43
C SER A 178 -17.25 8.42 11.30
N TYR A 179 -17.02 8.48 12.60
CA TYR A 179 -18.07 8.48 13.63
C TYR A 179 -18.48 9.90 14.08
N ARG A 180 -17.97 10.96 13.46
CA ARG A 180 -18.24 12.37 13.80
C ARG A 180 -19.72 12.78 13.82
N SER A 181 -20.57 12.01 13.14
CA SER A 181 -22.02 12.22 13.11
C SER A 181 -22.76 11.42 14.19
N GLY A 182 -22.05 10.72 15.09
CA GLY A 182 -22.61 9.81 16.09
C GLY A 182 -22.94 8.42 15.55
N ASN A 183 -22.72 8.18 14.26
CA ASN A 183 -22.86 6.90 13.59
C ASN A 183 -21.65 6.69 12.66
N ALA A 184 -21.35 5.43 12.30
CA ALA A 184 -20.38 5.13 11.29
C ALA A 184 -20.92 5.53 9.91
N ASP A 185 -20.45 6.66 9.37
CA ASP A 185 -20.83 7.20 8.06
C ASP A 185 -19.63 7.23 7.12
N LEU A 186 -19.88 7.19 5.80
CA LEU A 186 -18.83 7.35 4.80
C LEU A 186 -18.64 8.83 4.44
N TRP A 187 -17.39 9.23 4.44
CA TRP A 187 -16.91 10.57 4.10
C TRP A 187 -15.89 10.49 2.99
N SER A 188 -15.82 11.52 2.17
CA SER A 188 -14.82 11.68 1.11
C SER A 188 -14.03 12.96 1.36
N TYR A 189 -12.71 12.85 1.48
CA TYR A 189 -11.78 13.99 1.46
C TYR A 189 -11.25 14.17 0.03
N SER A 190 -11.32 15.39 -0.50
CA SER A 190 -10.73 15.77 -1.79
C SER A 190 -9.46 16.59 -1.58
N PHE A 191 -8.38 16.21 -2.26
CA PHE A 191 -7.12 16.95 -2.23
C PHE A 191 -7.21 18.27 -3.02
N SER A 192 -7.90 18.27 -4.16
CA SER A 192 -8.10 19.46 -4.98
C SER A 192 -8.95 20.52 -4.27
N GLU A 193 -9.95 20.11 -3.50
CA GLU A 193 -10.81 21.01 -2.73
C GLU A 193 -10.32 21.28 -1.30
N SER A 194 -9.37 20.45 -0.82
CA SER A 194 -8.89 20.46 0.58
C SER A 194 -10.02 20.38 1.61
N SER A 195 -11.07 19.61 1.31
CA SER A 195 -12.28 19.51 2.12
C SER A 195 -12.81 18.08 2.21
N ALA A 196 -13.55 17.78 3.29
CA ALA A 196 -14.22 16.51 3.48
C ALA A 196 -15.74 16.68 3.46
N VAL A 197 -16.44 15.84 2.71
CA VAL A 197 -17.90 15.81 2.62
C VAL A 197 -18.43 14.43 2.96
N LYS A 198 -19.62 14.39 3.57
CA LYS A 198 -20.31 13.12 3.84
C LYS A 198 -20.98 12.64 2.55
N ILE A 199 -20.71 11.37 2.18
CA ILE A 199 -21.21 10.76 0.93
C ILE A 199 -22.29 9.69 1.20
N LEU A 200 -22.30 9.06 2.39
CA LEU A 200 -23.34 8.09 2.75
C LEU A 200 -23.58 8.09 4.25
N SER A 201 -24.88 8.08 4.62
CA SER A 201 -25.33 7.98 6.00
C SER A 201 -26.70 7.28 6.02
N VAL A 202 -26.66 5.94 6.10
CA VAL A 202 -27.86 5.13 6.30
C VAL A 202 -27.85 4.51 7.70
N PRO A 203 -28.99 4.10 8.26
CA PRO A 203 -29.02 3.48 9.59
C PRO A 203 -28.07 2.30 9.71
N GLY A 204 -27.37 2.19 10.86
CA GLY A 204 -26.40 1.14 11.13
C GLY A 204 -24.99 1.47 10.65
N LEU A 205 -24.18 0.43 10.43
CA LEU A 205 -22.79 0.56 9.99
C LEU A 205 -22.71 0.96 8.51
N ASN A 206 -21.90 1.98 8.20
CA ASN A 206 -21.49 2.35 6.84
C ASN A 206 -19.95 2.40 6.83
N SER A 207 -19.29 1.37 6.30
CA SER A 207 -17.83 1.22 6.46
C SER A 207 -17.16 0.49 5.32
N SER A 208 -15.83 0.35 5.45
CA SER A 208 -14.94 -0.46 4.59
C SER A 208 -15.13 -0.16 3.11
N PRO A 209 -14.98 1.10 2.68
CA PRO A 209 -15.10 1.46 1.28
C PRO A 209 -13.91 0.89 0.48
N ALA A 210 -14.20 0.39 -0.73
CA ALA A 210 -13.20 -0.01 -1.71
C ALA A 210 -13.63 0.47 -3.10
N TRP A 211 -12.77 1.22 -3.77
CA TRP A 211 -13.02 1.73 -5.12
C TRP A 211 -12.95 0.64 -6.18
N SER A 212 -13.85 0.70 -7.16
CA SER A 212 -13.63 0.00 -8.41
C SER A 212 -12.45 0.62 -9.18
N PRO A 213 -11.70 -0.16 -9.98
CA PRO A 213 -10.49 0.34 -10.67
C PRO A 213 -10.76 1.50 -11.63
N ASP A 214 -11.98 1.59 -12.18
CA ASP A 214 -12.43 2.67 -13.08
C ASP A 214 -12.98 3.90 -12.32
N GLY A 215 -13.07 3.83 -10.98
CA GLY A 215 -13.60 4.90 -10.13
C GLY A 215 -15.13 5.11 -10.23
N ALA A 216 -15.84 4.25 -10.97
CA ALA A 216 -17.27 4.40 -11.18
C ALA A 216 -18.13 3.91 -10.02
N SER A 217 -17.57 3.12 -9.12
CA SER A 217 -18.30 2.52 -8.00
C SER A 217 -17.42 2.36 -6.75
N LEU A 218 -18.08 2.25 -5.60
CA LEU A 218 -17.49 1.83 -4.32
C LEU A 218 -18.18 0.56 -3.85
N ALA A 219 -17.44 -0.49 -3.54
CA ALA A 219 -17.94 -1.57 -2.70
C ALA A 219 -17.87 -1.12 -1.25
N VAL A 220 -18.93 -1.32 -0.48
CA VAL A 220 -19.05 -0.85 0.91
C VAL A 220 -19.74 -1.88 1.78
N THR A 221 -19.49 -1.85 3.08
CA THR A 221 -20.21 -2.64 4.08
C THR A 221 -21.32 -1.80 4.69
N LEU A 222 -22.58 -2.25 4.57
CA LEU A 222 -23.73 -1.60 5.21
C LEU A 222 -24.52 -2.60 6.06
N SER A 223 -25.02 -2.16 7.23
CA SER A 223 -25.85 -3.03 8.10
C SER A 223 -27.31 -2.61 8.19
N ARG A 224 -27.78 -1.73 7.30
CA ARG A 224 -29.14 -1.16 7.32
C ARG A 224 -30.28 -2.16 7.20
N ASP A 225 -30.03 -3.33 6.60
CA ASP A 225 -31.05 -4.36 6.33
C ASP A 225 -31.01 -5.53 7.34
N GLY A 226 -30.39 -5.31 8.53
CA GLY A 226 -30.44 -6.22 9.69
C GLY A 226 -29.09 -6.85 10.05
N ASN A 227 -28.21 -7.08 9.08
CA ASN A 227 -26.83 -7.53 9.25
C ASN A 227 -25.90 -6.78 8.29
N SER A 228 -24.59 -6.97 8.46
CA SER A 228 -23.60 -6.38 7.56
C SER A 228 -23.54 -7.15 6.25
N ASP A 229 -23.74 -6.45 5.14
CA ASP A 229 -23.69 -6.95 3.78
C ASP A 229 -22.83 -6.06 2.89
N ILE A 230 -22.42 -6.62 1.75
CA ILE A 230 -21.70 -5.87 0.72
C ILE A 230 -22.70 -5.20 -0.22
N TYR A 231 -22.47 -3.91 -0.47
CA TYR A 231 -23.24 -3.09 -1.41
C TYR A 231 -22.31 -2.42 -2.42
N LEU A 232 -22.82 -2.15 -3.60
CA LEU A 232 -22.24 -1.15 -4.50
C LEU A 232 -22.86 0.22 -4.18
N LEU A 233 -22.04 1.23 -4.07
CA LEU A 233 -22.39 2.64 -3.94
C LEU A 233 -21.92 3.37 -5.20
N ASP A 234 -22.79 4.08 -5.86
CA ASP A 234 -22.46 5.04 -6.91
C ASP A 234 -21.97 6.34 -6.22
N PRO A 235 -20.73 6.78 -6.45
CA PRO A 235 -20.14 7.91 -5.73
C PRO A 235 -20.70 9.28 -6.17
N GLU A 236 -21.43 9.36 -7.29
CA GLU A 236 -22.04 10.59 -7.79
C GLU A 236 -23.51 10.73 -7.39
N THR A 237 -24.27 9.64 -7.49
CA THR A 237 -25.71 9.64 -7.18
C THR A 237 -26.01 9.20 -5.75
N PHE A 238 -25.03 8.61 -5.07
CA PHE A 238 -25.15 8.00 -3.73
C PHE A 238 -26.18 6.87 -3.65
N SER A 239 -26.57 6.32 -4.80
CA SER A 239 -27.45 5.16 -4.86
C SER A 239 -26.70 3.89 -4.48
N THR A 240 -27.39 2.95 -3.81
CA THR A 240 -26.78 1.72 -3.34
C THR A 240 -27.51 0.49 -3.85
N THR A 241 -26.75 -0.52 -4.29
CA THR A 241 -27.27 -1.84 -4.72
C THR A 241 -26.68 -2.93 -3.83
N ARG A 242 -27.52 -3.73 -3.16
CA ARG A 242 -27.09 -4.84 -2.30
C ARG A 242 -26.61 -6.01 -3.13
N LEU A 243 -25.41 -6.54 -2.84
CA LEU A 243 -24.79 -7.65 -3.55
C LEU A 243 -24.91 -8.99 -2.79
N THR A 244 -24.87 -8.94 -1.45
CA THR A 244 -25.00 -10.13 -0.60
C THR A 244 -26.32 -10.11 0.15
N LEU A 245 -26.93 -11.30 0.37
CA LEU A 245 -28.28 -11.46 0.90
C LEU A 245 -28.35 -12.60 1.94
N ARG A 246 -27.29 -12.78 2.72
CA ARG A 246 -27.23 -13.86 3.71
C ARG A 246 -27.47 -13.33 5.12
N GLU A 247 -27.75 -14.23 6.08
CA GLU A 247 -27.84 -13.87 7.50
C GLU A 247 -26.48 -13.74 8.17
N SER A 248 -25.40 -14.09 7.46
CA SER A 248 -24.01 -13.96 7.90
C SER A 248 -23.52 -12.51 7.79
N ILE A 249 -22.42 -12.20 8.48
CA ILE A 249 -21.74 -10.93 8.41
C ILE A 249 -20.81 -10.95 7.19
N GLU A 250 -20.99 -10.01 6.25
CA GLU A 250 -20.12 -9.78 5.11
C GLU A 250 -19.49 -8.39 5.22
N THR A 251 -18.12 -8.36 5.17
CA THR A 251 -17.34 -7.14 5.39
C THR A 251 -16.10 -7.07 4.50
N SER A 252 -15.37 -5.95 4.58
CA SER A 252 -14.03 -5.76 4.01
C SER A 252 -13.97 -6.12 2.51
N PRO A 253 -14.83 -5.53 1.64
CA PRO A 253 -14.78 -5.80 0.22
C PRO A 253 -13.53 -5.21 -0.43
N GLY A 254 -13.02 -5.88 -1.49
CA GLY A 254 -11.94 -5.38 -2.34
C GLY A 254 -12.16 -5.80 -3.80
N PHE A 255 -12.08 -4.86 -4.74
CA PHE A 255 -12.20 -5.18 -6.16
C PHE A 255 -10.95 -5.86 -6.71
N SER A 256 -11.13 -6.79 -7.63
CA SER A 256 -10.05 -7.23 -8.52
C SER A 256 -9.61 -6.07 -9.42
N PRO A 257 -8.35 -6.05 -9.92
CA PRO A 257 -7.86 -4.96 -10.76
C PRO A 257 -8.58 -4.85 -12.12
N THR A 258 -9.28 -5.91 -12.53
CA THR A 258 -10.16 -5.88 -13.72
C THR A 258 -11.55 -5.30 -13.43
N GLY A 259 -11.90 -5.07 -12.16
CA GLY A 259 -13.24 -4.62 -11.74
C GLY A 259 -14.33 -5.68 -11.86
N THR A 260 -14.02 -6.91 -12.30
CA THR A 260 -15.02 -7.95 -12.56
C THR A 260 -15.40 -8.80 -11.36
N GLN A 261 -14.56 -8.78 -10.31
CA GLN A 261 -14.76 -9.58 -9.10
C GLN A 261 -14.58 -8.72 -7.85
N ILE A 262 -15.21 -9.17 -6.75
CA ILE A 262 -15.05 -8.64 -5.40
C ILE A 262 -14.65 -9.78 -4.47
N VAL A 263 -13.49 -9.62 -3.79
CA VAL A 263 -13.12 -10.43 -2.63
C VAL A 263 -13.70 -9.78 -1.38
N TYR A 264 -14.15 -10.58 -0.41
CA TYR A 264 -14.69 -10.07 0.84
C TYR A 264 -14.62 -11.11 1.95
N THR A 265 -14.79 -10.68 3.19
CA THR A 265 -14.84 -11.53 4.37
C THR A 265 -16.27 -11.92 4.69
N SER A 266 -16.51 -13.19 5.05
CA SER A 266 -17.82 -13.68 5.53
C SER A 266 -17.67 -14.74 6.62
N ASP A 267 -18.50 -14.65 7.65
CA ASP A 267 -18.55 -15.61 8.76
C ASP A 267 -19.62 -16.73 8.57
N ARG A 268 -20.15 -16.92 7.35
CA ARG A 268 -21.23 -17.85 7.01
C ARG A 268 -21.01 -19.32 7.40
N ILE A 269 -19.78 -19.68 7.76
CA ILE A 269 -19.44 -21.02 8.26
C ILE A 269 -19.12 -21.02 9.76
N GLY A 270 -19.46 -19.94 10.49
CA GLY A 270 -19.27 -19.76 11.93
C GLY A 270 -18.00 -19.01 12.31
N TYR A 271 -17.14 -18.66 11.37
CA TYR A 271 -15.93 -17.86 11.56
C TYR A 271 -15.53 -17.18 10.24
N PRO A 272 -14.83 -16.01 10.32
CA PRO A 272 -14.46 -15.22 9.15
C PRO A 272 -13.56 -15.96 8.18
N GLN A 273 -13.94 -15.96 6.91
CA GLN A 273 -13.18 -16.52 5.79
C GLN A 273 -13.34 -15.63 4.56
N LEU A 274 -12.43 -15.75 3.61
CA LEU A 274 -12.47 -15.00 2.37
C LEU A 274 -13.31 -15.70 1.31
N TYR A 275 -14.10 -14.90 0.61
CA TYR A 275 -14.94 -15.32 -0.51
C TYR A 275 -14.74 -14.37 -1.69
N VAL A 276 -14.90 -14.89 -2.89
CA VAL A 276 -14.91 -14.11 -4.14
C VAL A 276 -16.26 -14.27 -4.82
N MET A 277 -16.81 -13.18 -5.33
CA MET A 277 -18.02 -13.14 -6.16
C MET A 277 -17.79 -12.27 -7.39
N ASP A 278 -18.69 -12.37 -8.37
CA ASP A 278 -18.78 -11.41 -9.47
C ASP A 278 -19.11 -10.00 -8.92
N SER A 279 -18.60 -8.93 -9.55
CA SER A 279 -18.86 -7.55 -9.09
C SER A 279 -20.33 -7.13 -9.26
N ALA A 280 -21.11 -7.85 -10.08
CA ALA A 280 -22.57 -7.70 -10.16
C ALA A 280 -23.32 -8.49 -9.07
N GLY A 281 -22.61 -9.20 -8.18
CA GLY A 281 -23.21 -10.07 -7.16
C GLY A 281 -23.44 -11.50 -7.65
N GLY A 282 -24.14 -12.31 -6.83
CA GLY A 282 -24.48 -13.68 -7.19
C GLY A 282 -23.76 -14.76 -6.39
N THR A 283 -23.32 -15.84 -7.05
CA THR A 283 -22.65 -16.96 -6.38
C THR A 283 -21.25 -16.59 -5.91
N SER A 284 -20.92 -16.98 -4.68
CA SER A 284 -19.60 -16.75 -4.09
C SER A 284 -18.84 -18.06 -3.94
N MET A 285 -17.53 -18.00 -4.18
CA MET A 285 -16.60 -19.10 -3.95
C MET A 285 -15.73 -18.80 -2.71
N ARG A 286 -15.59 -19.78 -1.82
CA ARG A 286 -14.68 -19.66 -0.66
C ARG A 286 -13.23 -19.83 -1.10
N MET A 287 -12.35 -18.92 -0.66
CA MET A 287 -10.94 -18.89 -1.01
C MET A 287 -10.03 -19.49 0.06
N THR A 288 -10.38 -19.35 1.34
CA THR A 288 -9.55 -19.77 2.47
C THR A 288 -10.13 -20.96 3.23
N SER A 289 -9.25 -21.88 3.67
CA SER A 289 -9.64 -23.07 4.44
C SER A 289 -8.62 -23.52 5.48
N SER A 290 -7.41 -22.97 5.46
CA SER A 290 -6.28 -23.42 6.29
C SER A 290 -6.19 -22.75 7.66
N HIS A 291 -6.88 -21.61 7.87
CA HIS A 291 -6.87 -20.85 9.12
C HIS A 291 -8.27 -20.68 9.68
N GLY A 292 -8.40 -20.62 11.02
CA GLY A 292 -9.68 -20.43 11.72
C GLY A 292 -10.25 -19.01 11.59
N TYR A 293 -9.46 -18.04 11.17
CA TYR A 293 -9.85 -16.64 10.97
C TYR A 293 -9.07 -16.07 9.79
N CYS A 294 -9.76 -15.49 8.81
CA CYS A 294 -9.17 -14.76 7.69
C CYS A 294 -10.01 -13.53 7.40
N ASP A 295 -9.39 -12.35 7.27
CA ASP A 295 -10.07 -11.06 7.07
C ASP A 295 -9.21 -10.07 6.27
N SER A 296 -9.79 -8.90 5.97
CA SER A 296 -9.13 -7.75 5.33
C SER A 296 -8.39 -8.12 4.04
N PRO A 297 -9.07 -8.72 3.04
CA PRO A 297 -8.42 -9.10 1.80
C PRO A 297 -8.10 -7.89 0.92
N SER A 298 -6.99 -7.99 0.18
CA SER A 298 -6.56 -7.01 -0.82
C SER A 298 -6.04 -7.73 -2.06
N TRP A 299 -6.54 -7.38 -3.25
CA TRP A 299 -6.04 -7.89 -4.53
C TRP A 299 -4.71 -7.26 -4.92
N SER A 300 -3.81 -8.06 -5.49
CA SER A 300 -2.62 -7.51 -6.15
C SER A 300 -3.00 -6.74 -7.43
N PRO A 301 -2.23 -5.72 -7.84
CA PRO A 301 -2.57 -4.91 -9.03
C PRO A 301 -2.51 -5.67 -10.36
N ASP A 302 -1.77 -6.78 -10.42
CA ASP A 302 -1.73 -7.72 -11.55
C ASP A 302 -2.87 -8.76 -11.52
N GLY A 303 -3.57 -8.89 -10.38
CA GLY A 303 -4.74 -9.76 -10.22
C GLY A 303 -4.42 -11.23 -10.00
N ASP A 304 -3.16 -11.58 -9.84
CA ASP A 304 -2.71 -12.97 -9.66
C ASP A 304 -2.69 -13.42 -8.19
N ARG A 305 -2.77 -12.48 -7.22
CA ARG A 305 -2.66 -12.75 -5.77
C ARG A 305 -3.65 -11.97 -4.93
N ILE A 306 -3.86 -12.48 -3.71
CA ILE A 306 -4.63 -11.83 -2.64
C ILE A 306 -3.78 -11.83 -1.37
N ALA A 307 -3.55 -10.64 -0.81
CA ALA A 307 -3.01 -10.47 0.54
C ALA A 307 -4.16 -10.43 1.55
N TYR A 308 -3.96 -10.94 2.75
CA TYR A 308 -5.00 -10.96 3.78
C TYR A 308 -4.41 -11.14 5.18
N THR A 309 -5.19 -10.81 6.19
CA THR A 309 -4.91 -11.11 7.59
C THR A 309 -5.41 -12.50 7.94
N ALA A 310 -4.59 -13.33 8.58
CA ALA A 310 -5.06 -14.60 9.15
C ALA A 310 -4.48 -14.86 10.54
N GLN A 311 -5.27 -15.58 11.37
CA GLN A 311 -4.84 -15.98 12.71
C GLN A 311 -4.08 -17.31 12.67
N THR A 312 -2.89 -17.32 13.25
CA THR A 312 -2.09 -18.54 13.48
C THR A 312 -1.41 -18.46 14.83
N GLY A 313 -1.47 -19.55 15.61
CA GLY A 313 -0.86 -19.61 16.95
C GLY A 313 -1.51 -18.68 18.00
N GLY A 314 -2.58 -17.98 17.69
CA GLY A 314 -3.22 -16.94 18.53
C GLY A 314 -2.96 -15.52 18.03
N ASP A 315 -1.94 -15.30 17.22
CA ASP A 315 -1.53 -14.01 16.67
C ASP A 315 -2.06 -13.80 15.25
N PHE A 316 -2.14 -12.55 14.81
CA PHE A 316 -2.56 -12.17 13.47
C PHE A 316 -1.35 -11.83 12.61
N HIS A 317 -1.31 -12.41 11.42
CA HIS A 317 -0.21 -12.23 10.47
C HIS A 317 -0.73 -11.98 9.06
N ILE A 318 0.12 -11.34 8.25
CA ILE A 318 -0.15 -11.13 6.83
C ILE A 318 0.24 -12.38 6.05
N PHE A 319 -0.71 -12.84 5.24
CA PHE A 319 -0.56 -13.94 4.30
C PHE A 319 -0.81 -13.46 2.88
N VAL A 320 -0.26 -14.19 1.92
CA VAL A 320 -0.53 -14.04 0.50
C VAL A 320 -0.88 -15.40 -0.06
N MET A 321 -1.87 -15.44 -0.96
CA MET A 321 -2.24 -16.61 -1.74
C MET A 321 -2.41 -16.24 -3.20
N ASP A 322 -2.38 -17.23 -4.09
CA ASP A 322 -2.78 -17.03 -5.48
C ASP A 322 -4.27 -16.69 -5.58
N ALA A 323 -4.68 -16.04 -6.67
CA ALA A 323 -6.07 -15.62 -6.88
C ALA A 323 -7.07 -16.79 -7.00
N ASP A 324 -6.59 -18.02 -7.17
CA ASP A 324 -7.38 -19.25 -7.14
C ASP A 324 -7.48 -19.89 -5.73
N GLY A 325 -6.84 -19.29 -4.71
CA GLY A 325 -6.78 -19.78 -3.33
C GLY A 325 -5.60 -20.73 -3.05
N GLY A 326 -4.74 -20.98 -4.03
CA GLY A 326 -3.55 -21.82 -3.92
C GLY A 326 -2.33 -21.08 -3.32
N ASN A 327 -1.23 -21.80 -3.14
CA ASN A 327 0.10 -21.28 -2.78
C ASN A 327 0.13 -20.30 -1.59
N VAL A 328 -0.61 -20.64 -0.52
CA VAL A 328 -0.71 -19.82 0.70
C VAL A 328 0.66 -19.67 1.36
N ARG A 329 1.06 -18.43 1.64
CA ARG A 329 2.34 -18.09 2.25
C ARG A 329 2.18 -17.00 3.31
N GLN A 330 2.78 -17.21 4.50
CA GLN A 330 2.91 -16.20 5.54
C GLN A 330 4.05 -15.22 5.18
N LEU A 331 3.80 -13.91 5.38
CA LEU A 331 4.80 -12.87 5.14
C LEU A 331 5.37 -12.27 6.41
N THR A 332 4.59 -12.14 7.48
CA THR A 332 5.02 -11.53 8.75
C THR A 332 5.16 -12.58 9.84
N PHE A 333 6.19 -12.45 10.67
CA PHE A 333 6.51 -13.42 11.73
C PHE A 333 6.74 -12.75 13.09
N ASP A 334 6.99 -11.44 13.10
CA ASP A 334 7.17 -10.63 14.31
C ASP A 334 5.89 -9.85 14.63
N GLY A 335 5.70 -9.47 15.90
CA GLY A 335 4.48 -8.84 16.38
C GLY A 335 3.34 -9.82 16.63
N THR A 336 2.28 -9.37 17.26
CA THR A 336 1.08 -10.15 17.58
C THR A 336 -0.15 -9.72 16.76
N LEU A 337 -0.11 -8.50 16.22
CA LEU A 337 -1.19 -7.89 15.44
C LEU A 337 -0.63 -7.33 14.14
N ASN A 338 -0.61 -8.15 13.09
CA ASN A 338 -0.30 -7.71 11.72
C ASN A 338 -1.60 -7.78 10.92
N GLU A 339 -2.16 -6.63 10.54
CA GLU A 339 -3.51 -6.50 10.01
C GLU A 339 -3.59 -5.50 8.85
N ASP A 340 -4.72 -5.49 8.13
CA ASP A 340 -5.08 -4.54 7.09
C ASP A 340 -4.04 -4.43 5.95
N PRO A 341 -3.66 -5.53 5.29
CA PRO A 341 -2.70 -5.46 4.20
C PRO A 341 -3.29 -4.75 2.99
N VAL A 342 -2.49 -3.88 2.37
CA VAL A 342 -2.79 -3.25 1.08
C VAL A 342 -1.60 -3.35 0.14
N TRP A 343 -1.85 -3.77 -1.09
CA TRP A 343 -0.81 -3.84 -2.10
C TRP A 343 -0.37 -2.46 -2.56
N GLY A 344 0.94 -2.32 -2.75
CA GLY A 344 1.50 -1.22 -3.52
C GLY A 344 1.16 -1.36 -5.01
N PRO A 345 1.12 -0.25 -5.77
CA PRO A 345 0.60 -0.24 -7.13
C PRO A 345 1.43 -1.05 -8.14
N THR A 346 2.62 -1.51 -7.79
CA THR A 346 3.48 -2.37 -8.62
C THR A 346 3.44 -3.85 -8.25
N GLY A 347 2.67 -4.24 -7.20
CA GLY A 347 2.58 -5.64 -6.78
C GLY A 347 3.84 -6.21 -6.09
N ARG A 348 4.82 -5.36 -5.75
CA ARG A 348 6.08 -5.79 -5.09
C ARG A 348 6.08 -5.58 -3.59
N HIS A 349 5.24 -4.69 -3.10
CA HIS A 349 5.20 -4.26 -1.71
C HIS A 349 3.78 -4.37 -1.16
N ILE A 350 3.69 -4.60 0.14
CA ILE A 350 2.44 -4.60 0.90
C ILE A 350 2.63 -3.67 2.09
N ALA A 351 1.75 -2.68 2.24
CA ALA A 351 1.66 -1.90 3.48
C ALA A 351 0.65 -2.57 4.42
N PHE A 352 0.90 -2.50 5.73
CA PHE A 352 0.07 -3.14 6.74
C PHE A 352 0.21 -2.45 8.11
N SER A 353 -0.72 -2.72 9.01
CA SER A 353 -0.66 -2.30 10.41
C SER A 353 0.07 -3.36 11.23
N SER A 354 0.96 -2.97 12.16
CA SER A 354 1.66 -3.93 13.05
C SER A 354 2.02 -3.32 14.39
N ASP A 355 2.17 -4.19 15.39
CA ASP A 355 2.67 -3.87 16.73
C ASP A 355 4.12 -4.35 16.98
N MET A 356 4.86 -4.76 15.95
CA MET A 356 6.18 -5.42 16.06
C MET A 356 7.24 -4.62 16.81
N ASP A 357 7.15 -3.27 16.84
CA ASP A 357 8.08 -2.41 17.58
C ASP A 357 7.52 -1.92 18.93
N GLY A 358 6.54 -2.65 19.51
CA GLY A 358 5.97 -2.36 20.82
C GLY A 358 4.90 -1.24 20.83
N GLY A 359 4.42 -0.82 19.68
CA GLY A 359 3.31 0.11 19.49
C GLY A 359 2.75 0.02 18.09
N ARG A 360 1.43 0.19 17.92
CA ARG A 360 0.79 0.03 16.62
C ARG A 360 1.30 1.06 15.62
N GLY A 361 1.82 0.61 14.50
CA GLY A 361 2.38 1.42 13.43
C GLY A 361 2.00 0.89 12.05
N VAL A 362 2.20 1.72 11.03
CA VAL A 362 2.11 1.31 9.63
C VAL A 362 3.49 0.95 9.13
N TYR A 363 3.58 -0.20 8.53
CA TYR A 363 4.79 -0.81 7.98
C TYR A 363 4.59 -1.16 6.53
N MET A 364 5.68 -1.41 5.86
CA MET A 364 5.72 -1.90 4.51
C MET A 364 6.71 -3.07 4.44
N ILE A 365 6.34 -4.10 3.68
CA ILE A 365 7.14 -5.29 3.45
C ILE A 365 7.24 -5.54 1.95
N GLU A 366 8.44 -5.91 1.49
CA GLU A 366 8.60 -6.45 0.15
C GLU A 366 7.96 -7.84 0.06
N LEU A 367 7.46 -8.19 -1.13
CA LEU A 367 6.82 -9.50 -1.36
C LEU A 367 7.76 -10.69 -1.10
N ASN A 368 9.09 -10.50 -1.19
CA ASN A 368 10.08 -11.50 -0.81
C ASN A 368 10.10 -11.77 0.72
N GLY A 369 9.51 -10.89 1.53
CA GLY A 369 9.44 -11.00 2.99
C GLY A 369 10.73 -10.63 3.73
N LEU A 370 11.76 -10.12 3.04
CA LEU A 370 13.09 -9.88 3.62
C LEU A 370 13.25 -8.46 4.18
N THR A 371 12.60 -7.48 3.56
CA THR A 371 12.73 -6.06 3.95
C THR A 371 11.44 -5.56 4.55
N VAL A 372 11.48 -5.14 5.81
CA VAL A 372 10.36 -4.48 6.50
C VAL A 372 10.79 -3.07 6.89
N ARG A 373 9.97 -2.08 6.57
CA ARG A 373 10.21 -0.67 6.90
C ARG A 373 9.00 -0.06 7.59
N ARG A 374 9.22 0.63 8.72
CA ARG A 374 8.19 1.43 9.36
C ARG A 374 7.98 2.75 8.60
N LEU A 375 6.73 3.08 8.31
CA LEU A 375 6.33 4.29 7.59
C LEU A 375 5.77 5.35 8.51
N SER A 376 4.99 4.95 9.53
CA SER A 376 4.38 5.89 10.47
C SER A 376 5.38 6.36 11.52
N GLY A 377 5.22 7.62 11.95
CA GLY A 377 5.91 8.19 13.11
C GLY A 377 5.40 7.65 14.44
N GLY A 378 5.60 8.43 15.52
CA GLY A 378 5.05 8.09 16.85
C GLY A 378 3.52 8.16 16.89
N GLY A 379 2.91 7.44 17.85
CA GLY A 379 1.47 7.28 17.99
C GLY A 379 0.97 5.94 17.44
N GLU A 380 -0.30 5.62 17.75
CA GLU A 380 -0.96 4.41 17.22
C GLU A 380 -1.44 4.68 15.79
N SER A 381 -0.82 4.05 14.80
CA SER A 381 -1.17 4.21 13.38
C SER A 381 -1.62 2.90 12.77
N TYR A 382 -2.68 2.93 11.93
CA TYR A 382 -3.31 1.73 11.37
C TYR A 382 -4.13 2.01 10.10
N CYS A 383 -4.70 0.96 9.49
CA CYS A 383 -5.50 0.99 8.26
C CYS A 383 -4.79 1.74 7.14
N PRO A 384 -3.66 1.27 6.62
CA PRO A 384 -3.02 1.90 5.48
C PRO A 384 -3.87 1.78 4.21
N THR A 385 -3.71 2.76 3.31
CA THR A 385 -4.14 2.67 1.92
C THR A 385 -3.10 3.32 1.03
N TRP A 386 -2.84 2.75 -0.14
CA TRP A 386 -1.79 3.19 -1.05
C TRP A 386 -2.37 4.03 -2.19
N SER A 387 -1.71 5.14 -2.53
CA SER A 387 -2.10 5.96 -3.67
C SER A 387 -1.86 5.23 -5.00
N PRO A 388 -2.60 5.56 -6.06
CA PRO A 388 -2.25 5.12 -7.39
C PRO A 388 -0.89 5.69 -7.83
N LEU A 389 -0.33 5.14 -8.91
CA LEU A 389 0.84 5.72 -9.59
C LEU A 389 0.50 7.10 -10.17
N GLY A 390 1.48 8.02 -10.17
CA GLY A 390 1.33 9.35 -10.77
C GLY A 390 0.56 10.36 -9.92
N PHE A 391 0.24 10.05 -8.67
CA PHE A 391 -0.25 11.03 -7.70
C PHE A 391 0.82 12.10 -7.45
N ARG A 392 0.49 13.39 -7.66
CA ARG A 392 1.42 14.53 -7.54
C ARG A 392 0.90 15.60 -6.59
#